data_4769b8957ff2c22cfbca0dd61f930d0e
#
_entry.id   4769b8957ff2c22cfbca0dd61f930d0e
#
_cell.length_a   1.000
_cell.length_b   1.000
_cell.length_c   1.000
_cell.angle_alpha   90.00
_cell.angle_beta   90.00
_cell.angle_gamma   90.00
#
_symmetry.space_group_name_H-M   'P 1'
#
loop_
_entity.id
_entity.type
_entity.pdbx_description
1 polymer ?
#
loop_
_entity_poly.entity_id
_entity_poly.type
_entity_poly.pdbx_seq_one_letter_code
_entity_poly.pdbx_strand_id
1 'polypeptide(L)'
;MRCARGSVLLEGYIPARDAVLVQRLRDAGAIVLAKVNMSEFASGGAYSSLGGQTLNPHHLSFSPGGSSGGTGAAVAASFAQFGLGTDTGGSIRGPASVNGIVALKPTHG
;
A
#
# COMPACT_ATOMS: atom_id res chain seq x y z
N MET A 1 -13.19 7.17 -2.79
CA MET A 1 -12.74 6.11 -1.85
C MET A 1 -12.22 6.73 -0.55
N ARG A 2 -12.45 6.10 0.60
CA ARG A 2 -11.91 6.57 1.91
C ARG A 2 -10.39 6.56 1.92
N CYS A 3 -9.77 7.47 2.67
CA CYS A 3 -8.31 7.70 2.70
C CYS A 3 -7.81 7.90 4.12
N ALA A 4 -7.86 6.85 4.93
CA ALA A 4 -7.63 6.91 6.37
C ALA A 4 -6.16 6.81 6.83
N ARG A 5 -5.20 6.64 5.93
CA ARG A 5 -3.77 6.41 6.28
C ARG A 5 -3.56 5.29 7.31
N GLY A 6 -4.46 4.31 7.33
CA GLY A 6 -4.46 3.22 8.31
C GLY A 6 -4.98 3.61 9.70
N SER A 7 -5.38 4.87 9.93
CA SER A 7 -5.74 5.35 11.27
C SER A 7 -7.24 5.50 11.47
N VAL A 8 -7.73 5.07 12.61
CA VAL A 8 -9.10 5.33 13.08
C VAL A 8 -9.40 6.83 13.20
N LEU A 9 -8.38 7.66 13.44
CA LEU A 9 -8.54 9.11 13.52
C LEU A 9 -9.03 9.74 12.21
N LEU A 10 -8.76 9.08 11.08
CA LEU A 10 -9.16 9.52 9.75
C LEU A 10 -10.22 8.60 9.15
N GLU A 11 -10.85 7.75 9.96
CA GLU A 11 -11.94 6.89 9.50
C GLU A 11 -13.06 7.75 8.89
N GLY A 12 -13.51 7.35 7.72
CA GLY A 12 -14.54 8.08 6.99
C GLY A 12 -14.03 9.25 6.13
N TYR A 13 -12.77 9.68 6.25
CA TYR A 13 -12.25 10.75 5.41
C TYR A 13 -12.25 10.37 3.93
N ILE A 14 -12.86 11.21 3.11
CA ILE A 14 -12.90 11.07 1.66
C ILE A 14 -12.27 12.33 1.05
N PRO A 15 -11.13 12.23 0.36
CA PRO A 15 -10.51 13.38 -0.29
C PRO A 15 -11.41 13.92 -1.42
N ALA A 16 -11.37 15.24 -1.61
CA ALA A 16 -12.18 15.92 -2.62
C ALA A 16 -11.73 15.60 -4.07
N ARG A 17 -10.48 15.16 -4.24
CA ARG A 17 -9.89 14.82 -5.55
C ARG A 17 -8.90 13.67 -5.41
N ASP A 18 -8.70 12.96 -6.51
CA ASP A 18 -7.65 11.94 -6.59
C ASP A 18 -6.24 12.58 -6.53
N ALA A 19 -5.27 11.83 -6.04
CA ALA A 19 -3.87 12.19 -6.19
C ALA A 19 -3.50 12.21 -7.68
N VAL A 20 -2.59 13.09 -8.07
CA VAL A 20 -2.18 13.26 -9.49
C VAL A 20 -1.79 11.92 -10.14
N LEU A 21 -1.06 11.06 -9.43
CA LEU A 21 -0.65 9.76 -9.94
C LEU A 21 -1.85 8.83 -10.18
N VAL A 22 -2.81 8.83 -9.27
CA VAL A 22 -4.05 8.04 -9.41
C VAL A 22 -4.89 8.54 -10.59
N GLN A 23 -5.01 9.86 -10.73
CA GLN A 23 -5.72 10.47 -11.86
C GLN A 23 -5.09 10.06 -13.20
N ARG A 24 -3.78 10.17 -13.32
CA ARG A 24 -3.05 9.77 -14.54
C ARG A 24 -3.25 8.29 -14.89
N LEU A 25 -3.26 7.41 -13.91
CA LEU A 25 -3.52 5.99 -14.14
C LEU A 25 -4.95 5.76 -14.63
N ARG A 26 -5.93 6.43 -14.04
CA ARG A 26 -7.33 6.35 -14.49
C ARG A 26 -7.52 6.87 -15.91
N ASP A 27 -6.88 7.99 -16.23
CA ASP A 27 -6.92 8.57 -17.59
C ASP A 27 -6.27 7.64 -18.62
N ALA A 28 -5.30 6.82 -18.21
CA ALA A 28 -4.68 5.77 -19.01
C ALA A 28 -5.51 4.46 -19.06
N GLY A 29 -6.69 4.42 -18.46
CA GLY A 29 -7.58 3.26 -18.49
C GLY A 29 -7.40 2.27 -17.33
N ALA A 30 -6.59 2.59 -16.32
CA ALA A 30 -6.45 1.70 -15.18
C ALA A 30 -7.71 1.68 -14.30
N ILE A 31 -8.06 0.49 -13.81
CA ILE A 31 -9.18 0.28 -12.89
C ILE A 31 -8.64 0.21 -11.46
N VAL A 32 -9.12 1.10 -10.60
CA VAL A 32 -8.78 1.08 -9.17
C VAL A 32 -9.69 0.07 -8.46
N LEU A 33 -9.14 -1.08 -8.11
CA LEU A 33 -9.89 -2.16 -7.47
C LEU A 33 -10.15 -1.88 -5.99
N ALA A 34 -9.12 -1.43 -5.25
CA ALA A 34 -9.21 -1.25 -3.81
C ALA A 34 -8.16 -0.26 -3.30
N LYS A 35 -8.36 0.16 -2.06
CA LYS A 35 -7.31 0.69 -1.19
C LYS A 35 -6.99 -0.36 -0.15
N VAL A 36 -5.73 -0.65 0.00
CA VAL A 36 -5.23 -1.71 0.89
C VAL A 36 -4.69 -1.12 2.18
N ASN A 37 -4.49 -1.98 3.18
CA ASN A 37 -3.91 -1.57 4.46
C ASN A 37 -2.46 -1.08 4.28
N MET A 38 -2.01 -0.29 5.23
CA MET A 38 -0.64 0.20 5.33
C MET A 38 -0.27 0.34 6.80
N SER A 39 1.02 0.48 7.10
CA SER A 39 1.42 0.90 8.44
C SER A 39 0.83 2.27 8.75
N GLU A 40 0.27 2.43 9.94
CA GLU A 40 -0.40 3.66 10.35
C GLU A 40 0.55 4.86 10.19
N PHE A 41 0.09 5.92 9.49
CA PHE A 41 0.90 7.09 9.13
C PHE A 41 2.25 6.76 8.49
N ALA A 42 2.36 5.64 7.78
CA ALA A 42 3.58 5.15 7.14
C ALA A 42 4.72 4.83 8.14
N SER A 43 4.41 4.51 9.38
CA SER A 43 5.36 4.17 10.43
C SER A 43 5.18 2.72 10.89
N GLY A 44 6.28 1.97 11.04
CA GLY A 44 6.27 0.60 11.53
C GLY A 44 5.98 -0.48 10.48
N GLY A 45 5.63 -1.69 10.94
CA GLY A 45 5.61 -2.92 10.17
C GLY A 45 4.22 -3.43 9.80
N ALA A 46 3.51 -2.82 8.86
CA ALA A 46 2.26 -3.32 8.28
C ALA A 46 1.06 -3.46 9.25
N TYR A 47 1.12 -2.78 10.39
CA TYR A 47 0.02 -2.68 11.35
C TYR A 47 -0.66 -1.30 11.25
N SER A 48 -1.97 -1.29 11.42
CA SER A 48 -2.74 -0.05 11.55
C SER A 48 -3.90 -0.21 12.54
N SER A 49 -4.27 0.87 13.21
CA SER A 49 -5.40 0.85 14.14
C SER A 49 -6.74 0.59 13.44
N LEU A 50 -6.86 0.97 12.17
CA LEU A 50 -8.08 0.80 11.38
C LEU A 50 -8.17 -0.59 10.73
N GLY A 51 -7.06 -1.12 10.21
CA GLY A 51 -7.05 -2.35 9.41
C GLY A 51 -6.36 -3.54 10.09
N GLY A 52 -5.79 -3.34 11.28
CA GLY A 52 -5.05 -4.39 11.99
C GLY A 52 -3.72 -4.75 11.32
N GLN A 53 -3.27 -5.97 11.55
CA GLN A 53 -2.01 -6.49 11.01
C GLN A 53 -2.25 -7.12 9.64
N THR A 54 -1.51 -6.65 8.64
CA THR A 54 -1.41 -7.33 7.35
C THR A 54 -0.39 -8.45 7.45
N LEU A 55 -0.68 -9.60 6.85
CA LEU A 55 0.18 -10.79 6.87
C LEU A 55 0.81 -11.04 5.50
N ASN A 56 1.96 -11.71 5.49
CA ASN A 56 2.61 -12.12 4.25
C ASN A 56 1.83 -13.28 3.61
N PRO A 57 1.39 -13.19 2.34
CA PRO A 57 0.58 -14.23 1.72
C PRO A 57 1.32 -15.55 1.47
N HIS A 58 2.65 -15.54 1.42
CA HIS A 58 3.45 -16.75 1.29
C HIS A 58 3.61 -17.49 2.62
N HIS A 59 3.52 -16.77 3.75
CA HIS A 59 3.63 -17.37 5.08
C HIS A 59 3.00 -16.45 6.14
N LEU A 60 1.84 -16.83 6.62
CA LEU A 60 1.01 -16.00 7.50
C LEU A 60 1.61 -15.65 8.87
N SER A 61 2.69 -16.32 9.28
CA SER A 61 3.42 -15.96 10.51
C SER A 61 4.42 -14.83 10.32
N PHE A 62 4.64 -14.37 9.09
CA PHE A 62 5.58 -13.30 8.78
C PHE A 62 4.89 -12.00 8.41
N SER A 63 5.58 -10.90 8.68
CA SER A 63 5.17 -9.57 8.23
C SER A 63 5.37 -9.44 6.71
N PRO A 64 4.48 -8.74 5.98
CA PRO A 64 4.69 -8.39 4.59
C PRO A 64 5.62 -7.17 4.43
N GLY A 65 6.30 -6.75 5.51
CA GLY A 65 7.05 -5.50 5.51
C GLY A 65 6.15 -4.26 5.50
N GLY A 66 6.76 -3.11 5.62
CA GLY A 66 6.03 -1.83 5.69
C GLY A 66 6.86 -0.67 5.08
N SER A 67 6.18 0.45 4.93
CA SER A 67 4.79 0.77 5.29
C SER A 67 3.75 0.38 4.22
N SER A 68 4.14 0.12 2.96
CA SER A 68 3.23 -0.30 1.88
C SER A 68 2.97 -1.82 1.91
N GLY A 69 2.83 -2.41 3.10
CA GLY A 69 2.70 -3.86 3.29
C GLY A 69 1.43 -4.44 2.68
N GLY A 70 0.32 -3.71 2.75
CA GLY A 70 -0.92 -4.16 2.10
C GLY A 70 -0.81 -4.22 0.58
N THR A 71 -0.11 -3.27 -0.04
CA THR A 71 0.15 -3.29 -1.49
C THR A 71 1.05 -4.48 -1.84
N GLY A 72 2.15 -4.68 -1.10
CA GLY A 72 3.04 -5.82 -1.29
C GLY A 72 2.30 -7.16 -1.20
N ALA A 73 1.52 -7.35 -0.15
CA ALA A 73 0.74 -8.55 0.06
C ALA A 73 -0.34 -8.77 -1.02
N ALA A 74 -1.06 -7.72 -1.41
CA ALA A 74 -2.13 -7.83 -2.41
C ALA A 74 -1.60 -8.20 -3.80
N VAL A 75 -0.47 -7.61 -4.22
CA VAL A 75 0.17 -7.95 -5.51
C VAL A 75 0.74 -9.36 -5.45
N ALA A 76 1.42 -9.75 -4.38
CA ALA A 76 1.95 -11.10 -4.20
C ALA A 76 0.84 -12.17 -4.18
N ALA A 77 -0.33 -11.83 -3.65
CA ALA A 77 -1.52 -12.69 -3.67
C ALA A 77 -2.26 -12.67 -5.02
N SER A 78 -1.75 -11.99 -6.03
CA SER A 78 -2.36 -11.87 -7.37
C SER A 78 -3.74 -11.18 -7.38
N PHE A 79 -4.04 -10.31 -6.42
CA PHE A 79 -5.30 -9.55 -6.41
C PHE A 79 -5.31 -8.42 -7.44
N ALA A 80 -4.15 -7.96 -7.86
CA ALA A 80 -3.97 -6.94 -8.89
C ALA A 80 -2.64 -7.12 -9.62
N GLN A 81 -2.54 -6.62 -10.85
CA GLN A 81 -1.30 -6.66 -11.63
C GLN A 81 -0.21 -5.77 -11.04
N PHE A 82 -0.60 -4.65 -10.45
CA PHE A 82 0.33 -3.72 -9.79
C PHE A 82 -0.39 -2.91 -8.70
N GLY A 83 0.37 -2.23 -7.88
CA GLY A 83 -0.15 -1.33 -6.87
C GLY A 83 0.77 -0.14 -6.62
N LEU A 84 0.22 0.90 -6.02
CA LEU A 84 0.98 2.07 -5.61
C LEU A 84 1.43 1.94 -4.16
N GLY A 85 2.59 2.47 -3.87
CA GLY A 85 3.14 2.61 -2.54
C GLY A 85 3.86 3.95 -2.37
N THR A 86 4.36 4.21 -1.18
CA THR A 86 5.23 5.35 -0.87
C THR A 86 6.52 4.84 -0.24
N ASP A 87 7.64 5.51 -0.49
CA ASP A 87 8.94 5.07 0.01
C ASP A 87 9.82 6.26 0.38
N THR A 88 9.88 6.57 1.66
CA THR A 88 10.82 7.54 2.21
C THR A 88 12.12 6.83 2.66
N GLY A 89 12.00 5.73 3.38
CA GLY A 89 13.11 4.99 3.96
C GLY A 89 13.08 3.47 3.67
N GLY A 90 12.43 3.01 2.57
CA GLY A 90 12.33 1.59 2.24
C GLY A 90 10.91 1.05 2.10
N SER A 91 9.90 1.91 2.23
CA SER A 91 8.49 1.49 2.37
C SER A 91 7.82 0.93 1.10
N ILE A 92 8.47 0.95 -0.06
CA ILE A 92 8.13 0.15 -1.25
C ILE A 92 9.10 -1.04 -1.36
N ARG A 93 10.40 -0.77 -1.27
CA ARG A 93 11.46 -1.76 -1.49
C ARG A 93 11.43 -2.91 -0.47
N GLY A 94 11.18 -2.58 0.80
CA GLY A 94 11.04 -3.57 1.87
C GLY A 94 9.88 -4.54 1.63
N PRO A 95 8.63 -4.05 1.51
CA PRO A 95 7.51 -4.91 1.15
C PRO A 95 7.71 -5.71 -0.14
N ALA A 96 8.30 -5.13 -1.17
CA ALA A 96 8.58 -5.87 -2.40
C ALA A 96 9.55 -7.04 -2.17
N SER A 97 10.63 -6.80 -1.44
CA SER A 97 11.62 -7.83 -1.13
C SER A 97 11.03 -9.00 -0.35
N VAL A 98 10.28 -8.72 0.73
CA VAL A 98 9.77 -9.80 1.61
C VAL A 98 8.53 -10.52 1.04
N ASN A 99 7.85 -9.93 0.05
CA ASN A 99 6.73 -10.59 -0.65
C ASN A 99 7.13 -11.17 -2.01
N GLY A 100 8.41 -11.09 -2.42
CA GLY A 100 8.90 -11.68 -3.66
C GLY A 100 8.34 -11.03 -4.93
N ILE A 101 8.06 -9.73 -4.91
CA ILE A 101 7.55 -8.98 -6.07
C ILE A 101 8.57 -7.93 -6.54
N VAL A 102 8.43 -7.52 -7.79
CA VAL A 102 9.22 -6.43 -8.36
C VAL A 102 8.63 -5.08 -7.95
N ALA A 103 9.49 -4.13 -7.60
CA ALA A 103 9.07 -2.77 -7.32
C ALA A 103 10.07 -1.74 -7.86
N LEU A 104 9.54 -0.58 -8.19
CA LEU A 104 10.33 0.57 -8.63
C LEU A 104 10.10 1.75 -7.69
N LYS A 105 11.18 2.25 -7.12
CA LYS A 105 11.23 3.56 -6.48
C LYS A 105 12.08 4.47 -7.36
N PRO A 106 11.49 5.40 -8.11
CA PRO A 106 12.23 6.32 -8.95
C PRO A 106 13.09 7.28 -8.13
N THR A 107 13.97 8.01 -8.81
CA THR A 107 14.70 9.11 -8.19
C THR A 107 13.73 10.17 -7.67
N HIS A 108 14.13 10.80 -6.57
CA HIS A 108 13.41 11.95 -6.02
C HIS A 108 13.68 13.18 -6.91
N GLY A 109 12.62 13.84 -7.33
CA GLY A 109 12.72 15.02 -8.18
C GLY A 109 11.43 15.78 -8.25
#